data_1bdab87f2e713c52a8198b5610fefcf9
#
_entry.id   1bdab87f2e713c52a8198b5610fefcf9
#
_cell.length_a   1.000
_cell.length_b   1.000
_cell.length_c   1.000
_cell.angle_alpha   90.00
_cell.angle_beta   90.00
_cell.angle_gamma   90.00
#
_symmetry.space_group_name_H-M   'P 1'
#
loop_
_entity.id
_entity.type
_entity.pdbx_description
1 polymer ?
#
loop_
_entity_poly.entity_id
_entity_poly.type
_entity_poly.pdbx_seq_one_letter_code
_entity_poly.pdbx_strand_id
1 'polypeptide(L)'
;MKCKVVQLSLVIIGNLYLGCHKLDTDINVIAIKKEIANGKSVLIDVRTDVEWQTGKAKGAIHFELSRLQNGEMPELDRDRRIYVYCQSGMRSKIAQQILTDNGFNNAINLGGLGIWQTKGGKIDKP
;
A
#
# COMPACT_ATOMS: atom_id res chain seq x y z
N MET A 1 5.06 16.06 -11.78
CA MET A 1 4.52 17.43 -11.81
C MET A 1 5.01 18.16 -10.58
N LYS A 2 5.68 19.26 -10.78
CA LYS A 2 6.11 20.12 -9.69
C LYS A 2 4.91 20.93 -9.21
N CYS A 3 4.55 20.84 -7.92
CA CYS A 3 3.60 21.78 -7.32
C CYS A 3 4.21 23.19 -7.38
N LYS A 4 3.68 24.04 -8.23
CA LYS A 4 4.02 25.46 -8.21
C LYS A 4 3.34 26.09 -7.01
N VAL A 5 4.14 26.50 -6.03
CA VAL A 5 3.69 27.42 -4.99
C VAL A 5 3.51 28.77 -5.67
N VAL A 6 2.27 29.16 -5.90
CA VAL A 6 1.98 30.55 -6.28
C VAL A 6 2.05 31.37 -5.01
N GLN A 7 3.15 32.07 -4.84
CA GLN A 7 3.31 33.05 -3.78
C GLN A 7 2.54 34.31 -4.20
N LEU A 8 1.31 34.42 -3.76
CA LEU A 8 0.63 35.73 -3.78
C LEU A 8 1.01 36.45 -2.51
N SER A 9 1.85 37.44 -2.67
CA SER A 9 2.07 38.47 -1.65
C SER A 9 0.78 39.27 -1.48
N LEU A 10 0.09 39.11 -0.41
CA LEU A 10 -0.52 40.17 0.40
C LEU A 10 -1.25 39.58 1.60
N VAL A 11 -0.62 39.81 2.72
CA VAL A 11 -1.21 40.22 4.00
C VAL A 11 -2.52 39.55 4.45
N ILE A 12 -2.36 38.98 5.63
CA ILE A 12 -3.38 38.76 6.67
C ILE A 12 -4.08 37.39 6.66
N ILE A 13 -3.60 36.62 7.63
CA ILE A 13 -4.36 35.70 8.48
C ILE A 13 -5.02 34.52 7.73
N GLY A 14 -4.38 33.43 7.87
CA GLY A 14 -4.91 32.12 7.50
C GLY A 14 -3.87 31.32 6.74
N ASN A 15 -3.01 30.63 7.46
CA ASN A 15 -2.23 29.56 6.90
C ASN A 15 -3.18 28.47 6.42
N LEU A 16 -3.79 28.68 5.26
CA LEU A 16 -4.30 27.59 4.46
C LEU A 16 -3.07 26.88 3.90
N TYR A 17 -2.50 25.98 4.69
CA TYR A 17 -1.74 24.89 4.13
C TYR A 17 -2.73 24.05 3.31
N LEU A 18 -2.92 24.46 2.07
CA LEU A 18 -3.33 23.53 1.04
C LEU A 18 -2.15 22.56 0.89
N GLY A 19 -2.05 21.63 1.82
CA GLY A 19 -1.21 20.47 1.63
C GLY A 19 -1.62 19.85 0.31
N CYS A 20 -0.69 19.68 -0.61
CA CYS A 20 -0.89 18.77 -1.71
C CYS A 20 -1.21 17.41 -1.09
N HIS A 21 -2.49 17.13 -0.91
CA HIS A 21 -2.93 15.75 -0.78
C HIS A 21 -2.58 15.10 -2.10
N LYS A 22 -1.43 14.45 -2.10
CA LYS A 22 -1.12 13.47 -3.11
C LYS A 22 -2.20 12.41 -2.94
N LEU A 23 -3.27 12.57 -3.73
CA LEU A 23 -4.21 11.50 -3.92
C LEU A 23 -3.37 10.31 -4.38
N ASP A 24 -3.47 9.19 -3.69
CA ASP A 24 -2.82 7.91 -4.04
C ASP A 24 -3.35 7.36 -5.36
N THR A 25 -3.59 8.23 -6.32
CA THR A 25 -4.10 7.88 -7.64
C THR A 25 -3.02 7.40 -8.59
N ASP A 26 -1.75 7.53 -8.20
CA ASP A 26 -0.61 7.17 -9.05
C ASP A 26 0.03 5.83 -8.68
N ILE A 27 -0.78 4.87 -8.28
CA ILE A 27 -0.29 3.49 -8.10
C ILE A 27 0.12 2.95 -9.46
N ASN A 28 1.42 2.87 -9.67
CA ASN A 28 2.00 2.32 -10.87
C ASN A 28 2.29 0.82 -10.70
N VAL A 29 1.32 -0.01 -11.04
CA VAL A 29 1.45 -1.47 -10.91
C VAL A 29 2.61 -2.04 -11.73
N ILE A 30 2.94 -1.44 -12.87
CA ILE A 30 4.08 -1.89 -13.68
C ILE A 30 5.38 -1.70 -12.92
N ALA A 31 5.58 -0.54 -12.30
CA ALA A 31 6.76 -0.28 -11.48
C ALA A 31 6.82 -1.20 -10.25
N ILE A 32 5.68 -1.41 -9.58
CA ILE A 32 5.58 -2.31 -8.42
C ILE A 32 5.96 -3.74 -8.82
N LYS A 33 5.48 -4.24 -9.94
CA LYS A 33 5.84 -5.57 -10.44
C LYS A 33 7.35 -5.72 -10.66
N LYS A 34 8.00 -4.69 -11.19
CA LYS A 34 9.46 -4.67 -11.36
C LYS A 34 10.18 -4.67 -10.01
N GLU A 35 9.72 -3.88 -9.05
CA GLU A 35 10.30 -3.85 -7.70
C GLU A 35 10.19 -5.22 -7.02
N ILE A 36 9.05 -5.89 -7.15
CA ILE A 36 8.84 -7.24 -6.60
C ILE A 36 9.78 -8.24 -7.28
N ALA A 37 9.85 -8.22 -8.61
CA ALA A 37 10.72 -9.12 -9.37
C ALA A 37 12.19 -8.93 -9.04
N ASN A 38 12.63 -7.71 -8.73
CA ASN A 38 14.00 -7.38 -8.36
C ASN A 38 14.27 -7.54 -6.85
N GLY A 39 13.30 -8.01 -6.09
CA GLY A 39 13.43 -8.16 -4.63
C GLY A 39 13.52 -6.86 -3.85
N LYS A 40 13.17 -5.71 -4.45
CA LYS A 40 13.20 -4.40 -3.80
C LYS A 40 11.99 -4.12 -2.93
N SER A 41 10.86 -4.74 -3.23
CA SER A 41 9.62 -4.61 -2.47
C SER A 41 8.93 -5.95 -2.30
N VAL A 42 7.99 -5.99 -1.37
CA VAL A 42 7.15 -7.15 -1.07
C VAL A 42 5.70 -6.73 -1.19
N LEU A 43 4.88 -7.59 -1.78
CA LEU A 43 3.43 -7.42 -1.85
C LEU A 43 2.77 -8.36 -0.86
N ILE A 44 2.00 -7.83 0.07
CA ILE A 44 1.33 -8.59 1.12
C ILE A 44 -0.18 -8.52 0.93
N ASP A 45 -0.79 -9.70 0.87
CA ASP A 45 -2.23 -9.89 0.94
C ASP A 45 -2.64 -10.09 2.40
N VAL A 46 -3.46 -9.18 2.93
CA VAL A 46 -3.93 -9.25 4.33
C VAL A 46 -5.36 -9.78 4.46
N ARG A 47 -5.90 -10.33 3.36
CA ARG A 47 -7.23 -10.96 3.36
C ARG A 47 -7.22 -12.27 4.15
N THR A 48 -8.40 -12.82 4.36
CA THR A 48 -8.56 -14.13 5.00
C THR A 48 -7.97 -15.25 4.15
N ASP A 49 -7.71 -16.38 4.78
CA ASP A 49 -7.24 -17.58 4.07
C ASP A 49 -8.23 -18.03 2.97
N VAL A 50 -9.52 -17.98 3.27
CA VAL A 50 -10.56 -18.33 2.29
C VAL A 50 -10.51 -17.43 1.05
N GLU A 51 -10.38 -16.12 1.24
CA GLU A 51 -10.25 -15.19 0.12
C GLU A 51 -8.95 -15.41 -0.66
N TRP A 52 -7.85 -15.64 0.04
CA TRP A 52 -6.55 -15.98 -0.58
C TRP A 52 -6.65 -17.21 -1.48
N GLN A 53 -7.37 -18.25 -1.05
CA GLN A 53 -7.57 -19.47 -1.81
C GLN A 53 -8.37 -19.26 -3.11
N THR A 54 -9.20 -18.22 -3.19
CA THR A 54 -10.01 -17.93 -4.39
C THR A 54 -9.24 -17.24 -5.51
N GLY A 55 -8.06 -16.74 -5.23
CA GLY A 55 -7.21 -16.02 -6.16
C GLY A 55 -6.51 -14.86 -5.47
N LYS A 56 -5.33 -14.49 -5.94
CA LYS A 56 -4.41 -13.55 -5.31
C LYS A 56 -3.63 -12.77 -6.34
N ALA A 57 -3.17 -11.59 -5.98
CA ALA A 57 -2.26 -10.84 -6.83
C ALA A 57 -0.97 -11.64 -7.06
N LYS A 58 -0.55 -11.75 -8.30
CA LYS A 58 0.67 -12.49 -8.66
C LYS A 58 1.88 -11.90 -7.93
N GLY A 59 2.62 -12.76 -7.26
CA GLY A 59 3.80 -12.38 -6.48
C GLY A 59 3.52 -11.95 -5.04
N ALA A 60 2.26 -11.94 -4.61
CA ALA A 60 1.91 -11.65 -3.23
C ALA A 60 2.29 -12.78 -2.28
N ILE A 61 2.62 -12.40 -1.05
CA ILE A 61 2.68 -13.31 0.09
C ILE A 61 1.45 -13.09 0.96
N HIS A 62 1.00 -14.12 1.63
CA HIS A 62 -0.16 -14.06 2.51
C HIS A 62 0.25 -13.77 3.94
N PHE A 63 -0.29 -12.69 4.51
CA PHE A 63 -0.15 -12.37 5.92
C PHE A 63 -1.43 -11.73 6.41
N GLU A 64 -2.34 -12.55 6.90
CA GLU A 64 -3.70 -12.15 7.27
C GLU A 64 -3.70 -11.04 8.33
N LEU A 65 -4.61 -10.07 8.21
CA LEU A 65 -4.74 -8.94 9.12
C LEU A 65 -4.84 -9.38 10.59
N SER A 66 -5.55 -10.47 10.87
CA SER A 66 -5.69 -11.01 12.22
C SER A 66 -4.36 -11.32 12.89
N ARG A 67 -3.38 -11.77 12.14
CA ARG A 67 -2.02 -12.02 12.64
C ARG A 67 -1.35 -10.73 13.09
N LEU A 68 -1.44 -9.68 12.28
CA LEU A 68 -0.93 -8.35 12.65
C LEU A 68 -1.63 -7.81 13.90
N GLN A 69 -2.95 -7.96 13.98
CA GLN A 69 -3.74 -7.52 15.13
C GLN A 69 -3.39 -8.30 16.40
N ASN A 70 -2.94 -9.53 16.28
CA ASN A 70 -2.46 -10.36 17.39
C ASN A 70 -0.98 -10.10 17.76
N GLY A 71 -0.34 -9.13 17.10
CA GLY A 71 1.03 -8.74 17.40
C GLY A 71 2.11 -9.50 16.63
N GLU A 72 1.73 -10.39 15.69
CA GLU A 72 2.69 -11.00 14.79
C GLU A 72 3.14 -10.01 13.72
N MET A 73 4.43 -10.01 13.39
CA MET A 73 4.98 -9.18 12.33
C MET A 73 5.66 -10.05 11.27
N PRO A 74 5.62 -9.62 10.00
CA PRO A 74 6.36 -10.34 8.97
C PRO A 74 7.86 -10.25 9.21
N GLU A 75 8.58 -11.31 8.90
CA GLU A 75 10.05 -11.38 9.02
C GLU A 75 10.72 -10.64 7.86
N LEU A 76 10.65 -9.32 7.91
CA LEU A 76 11.19 -8.40 6.92
C LEU A 76 11.98 -7.29 7.61
N ASP A 77 12.95 -6.74 6.91
CA ASP A 77 13.65 -5.55 7.37
C ASP A 77 12.67 -4.39 7.54
N ARG A 78 12.87 -3.57 8.57
CA ARG A 78 11.98 -2.47 8.92
C ARG A 78 11.93 -1.36 7.87
N ASP A 79 12.94 -1.21 7.06
CA ASP A 79 13.02 -0.27 5.94
C ASP A 79 12.57 -0.87 4.61
N ARG A 80 12.20 -2.15 4.59
CA ARG A 80 11.70 -2.83 3.40
C ARG A 80 10.45 -2.13 2.88
N ARG A 81 10.39 -1.86 1.58
CA ARG A 81 9.17 -1.39 0.95
C ARG A 81 8.15 -2.52 0.89
N ILE A 82 7.00 -2.27 1.53
CA ILE A 82 5.90 -3.22 1.63
C ILE A 82 4.67 -2.58 1.01
N TYR A 83 4.10 -3.23 0.01
CA TYR A 83 2.77 -2.91 -0.49
C TYR A 83 1.78 -3.87 0.15
N VAL A 84 0.72 -3.34 0.73
CA VAL A 84 -0.36 -4.14 1.33
C VAL A 84 -1.65 -3.93 0.58
N TYR A 85 -2.41 -4.98 0.35
CA TYR A 85 -3.74 -4.90 -0.23
C TYR A 85 -4.71 -5.86 0.48
N CYS A 86 -5.99 -5.58 0.31
CA CYS A 86 -7.07 -6.46 0.72
C CYS A 86 -8.13 -6.52 -0.38
N GLN A 87 -9.38 -6.82 -0.04
CA GLN A 87 -10.46 -6.86 -1.04
C GLN A 87 -10.91 -5.46 -1.46
N SER A 88 -11.11 -4.54 -0.49
CA SER A 88 -11.64 -3.20 -0.71
C SER A 88 -10.69 -2.04 -0.34
N GLY A 89 -9.58 -2.32 0.33
CA GLY A 89 -8.61 -1.33 0.80
C GLY A 89 -8.76 -0.92 2.26
N MET A 90 -9.83 -1.29 2.96
CA MET A 90 -10.04 -0.91 4.35
C MET A 90 -9.17 -1.71 5.33
N ARG A 91 -9.12 -3.01 5.18
CA ARG A 91 -8.27 -3.88 6.01
C ARG A 91 -6.78 -3.60 5.77
N SER A 92 -6.41 -3.35 4.53
CA SER A 92 -5.02 -3.00 4.18
C SER A 92 -4.60 -1.64 4.74
N LYS A 93 -5.52 -0.70 4.90
CA LYS A 93 -5.25 0.55 5.60
C LYS A 93 -4.94 0.31 7.08
N ILE A 94 -5.70 -0.56 7.74
CA ILE A 94 -5.44 -0.97 9.13
C ILE A 94 -4.10 -1.68 9.24
N ALA A 95 -3.81 -2.60 8.32
CA ALA A 95 -2.54 -3.30 8.26
C ALA A 95 -1.35 -2.35 8.08
N GLN A 96 -1.46 -1.38 7.19
CA GLN A 96 -0.45 -0.34 7.00
C GLN A 96 -0.17 0.40 8.30
N GLN A 97 -1.21 0.78 9.05
CA GLN A 97 -1.05 1.50 10.31
C GLN A 97 -0.35 0.63 11.36
N ILE A 98 -0.74 -0.64 11.48
CA ILE A 98 -0.09 -1.56 12.42
C ILE A 98 1.39 -1.75 12.07
N LEU A 99 1.70 -1.94 10.81
CA LEU A 99 3.08 -2.08 10.34
C LEU A 99 3.90 -0.81 10.66
N THR A 100 3.36 0.36 10.37
CA THR A 100 4.00 1.64 10.67
C THR A 100 4.25 1.81 12.16
N ASP A 101 3.26 1.50 12.98
CA ASP A 101 3.37 1.58 14.46
C ASP A 101 4.43 0.60 15.01
N ASN A 102 4.74 -0.45 14.28
CA ASN A 102 5.76 -1.44 14.63
C ASN A 102 7.11 -1.21 13.92
N GLY A 103 7.32 -0.02 13.39
CA GLY A 103 8.62 0.42 12.87
C GLY A 103 8.89 0.08 11.40
N PHE A 104 7.91 -0.44 10.66
CA PHE A 104 8.02 -0.59 9.20
C PHE A 104 7.79 0.77 8.54
N ASN A 105 8.86 1.45 8.17
CA ASN A 105 8.82 2.85 7.74
C ASN A 105 8.32 3.04 6.31
N ASN A 106 8.17 1.97 5.55
CA ASN A 106 7.89 2.03 4.12
C ASN A 106 6.75 1.09 3.73
N ALA A 107 5.66 1.10 4.52
CA ALA A 107 4.44 0.37 4.23
C ALA A 107 3.44 1.26 3.48
N ILE A 108 2.95 0.78 2.34
CA ILE A 108 2.08 1.52 1.42
C ILE A 108 0.79 0.72 1.22
N ASN A 109 -0.36 1.37 1.44
CA ASN A 109 -1.64 0.77 1.12
C ASN A 109 -1.90 0.82 -0.38
N LEU A 110 -1.95 -0.33 -1.02
CA LEU A 110 -2.24 -0.48 -2.44
C LEU A 110 -3.75 -0.38 -2.73
N GLY A 111 -4.58 -0.59 -1.73
CA GLY A 111 -6.04 -0.60 -1.87
C GLY A 111 -6.63 -1.98 -2.04
N GLY A 112 -7.66 -2.10 -2.87
CA GLY A 112 -8.33 -3.35 -3.15
C GLY A 112 -7.72 -4.15 -4.29
N LEU A 113 -7.97 -5.45 -4.30
CA LEU A 113 -7.50 -6.35 -5.35
C LEU A 113 -7.97 -5.91 -6.76
N GLY A 114 -9.16 -5.28 -6.86
CA GLY A 114 -9.67 -4.75 -8.12
C GLY A 114 -8.79 -3.62 -8.70
N ILE A 115 -8.16 -2.80 -7.86
CA ILE A 115 -7.23 -1.77 -8.31
C ILE A 115 -6.00 -2.40 -8.95
N TRP A 116 -5.46 -3.43 -8.33
CA TRP A 116 -4.35 -4.21 -8.91
C TRP A 116 -4.69 -4.72 -10.30
N GLN A 117 -5.86 -5.34 -10.45
CA GLN A 117 -6.32 -5.89 -11.73
C GLN A 117 -6.53 -4.82 -12.80
N THR A 118 -7.25 -3.75 -12.48
CA THR A 118 -7.56 -2.67 -13.43
C THR A 118 -6.33 -1.93 -13.92
N LYS A 119 -5.28 -1.91 -13.12
CA LYS A 119 -4.00 -1.28 -13.48
C LYS A 119 -2.97 -2.25 -14.09
N GLY A 120 -3.42 -3.42 -14.52
CA GLY A 120 -2.60 -4.38 -15.27
C GLY A 120 -1.86 -5.42 -14.43
N GLY A 121 -2.21 -5.56 -13.15
CA GLY A 121 -1.72 -6.64 -12.31
C GLY A 121 -2.41 -7.96 -12.65
N LYS A 122 -1.64 -9.04 -12.63
CA LYS A 122 -2.17 -10.38 -12.84
C LYS A 122 -2.67 -11.00 -11.55
N ILE A 123 -3.65 -11.88 -11.68
CA ILE A 123 -4.19 -12.69 -10.58
C ILE A 123 -3.81 -14.13 -10.83
N ASP A 124 -3.22 -14.76 -9.82
CA ASP A 124 -3.04 -16.21 -9.78
C ASP A 124 -4.33 -16.82 -9.21
N LYS A 125 -4.96 -17.65 -9.99
CA LYS A 125 -6.12 -18.45 -9.58
C LYS A 125 -5.69 -19.85 -9.20
N PRO A 126 -6.47 -20.52 -8.33
CA PRO A 126 -6.21 -21.91 -7.99
C PRO A 126 -6.32 -22.84 -9.18
#